data_010e1320f9022877609f8946741bcc59
#
_entry.id   010e1320f9022877609f8946741bcc59
#
_cell.length_a   1.000
_cell.length_b   1.000
_cell.length_c   1.000
_cell.angle_alpha   90.00
_cell.angle_beta   90.00
_cell.angle_gamma   90.00
#
_symmetry.space_group_name_H-M   'P 1'
#
loop_
_entity.id
_entity.type
_entity.pdbx_description
1 polymer ?
#
loop_
_entity_poly.entity_id
_entity_poly.type
_entity_poly.pdbx_seq_one_letter_code
_entity_poly.pdbx_strand_id
1 'polypeptide(L)'
;MLTRALRAKGLEIFLETSGSHPFSGVFDWVCLSPKRQQPPLEEAYGRADELKVIVESEADFEWAERNAARVSAKCRLYLQPEWSVAERVMPAMVEYAKANPRWNISIQTHKYMHIP
;
A
#
# COMPACT_ATOMS: atom_id res chain seq x y z
N MET A 1 14.36 10.86 18.04
CA MET A 1 14.70 10.83 16.64
C MET A 1 13.78 11.73 15.85
N LEU A 2 13.95 11.80 14.55
CA LEU A 2 13.18 12.74 13.71
C LEU A 2 11.67 12.54 13.82
N THR A 3 11.19 11.30 13.78
CA THR A 3 9.76 11.04 13.88
C THR A 3 9.17 11.55 15.19
N ARG A 4 9.90 11.34 16.28
CA ARG A 4 9.45 11.76 17.59
C ARG A 4 9.42 13.29 17.72
N ALA A 5 10.41 13.96 17.14
CA ALA A 5 10.46 15.42 17.14
C ALA A 5 9.30 16.03 16.36
N LEU A 6 8.94 15.42 15.23
CA LEU A 6 7.83 15.89 14.42
C LEU A 6 6.50 15.73 15.16
N ARG A 7 6.30 14.59 15.84
CA ARG A 7 5.10 14.40 16.64
C ARG A 7 4.98 15.40 17.76
N ALA A 8 6.10 15.71 18.40
CA ALA A 8 6.10 16.68 19.48
C ALA A 8 5.64 18.07 19.03
N LYS A 9 5.77 18.36 17.74
CA LYS A 9 5.31 19.61 17.16
C LYS A 9 3.86 19.53 16.66
N GLY A 10 3.15 18.43 16.97
CA GLY A 10 1.77 18.26 16.57
C GLY A 10 1.57 17.78 15.15
N LEU A 11 2.63 17.29 14.51
CA LEU A 11 2.55 16.77 13.15
C LEU A 11 2.29 15.27 13.17
N GLU A 12 1.46 14.80 12.24
CA GLU A 12 1.23 13.39 12.05
C GLU A 12 2.38 12.79 11.24
N ILE A 13 2.77 11.56 11.57
CA ILE A 13 3.87 10.87 10.93
C ILE A 13 3.34 9.68 10.15
N PHE A 14 3.53 9.71 8.84
CA PHE A 14 3.14 8.61 7.95
C PHE A 14 4.38 7.92 7.44
N LEU A 15 4.34 6.58 7.42
CA LEU A 15 5.39 5.77 6.84
C LEU A 15 4.82 4.97 5.68
N GLU A 16 5.48 5.05 4.52
CA GLU A 16 5.21 4.13 3.42
C GLU A 16 6.46 3.26 3.26
N THR A 17 6.29 1.94 3.31
CA THR A 17 7.42 1.02 3.31
C THR A 17 7.08 -0.25 2.54
N SER A 18 8.12 -0.89 1.97
CA SER A 18 7.98 -2.22 1.38
C SER A 18 7.98 -3.31 2.46
N GLY A 19 8.35 -2.96 3.69
CA GLY A 19 8.38 -3.89 4.81
C GLY A 19 9.49 -4.92 4.76
N SER A 20 10.42 -4.82 3.80
CA SER A 20 11.48 -5.82 3.64
C SER A 20 12.62 -5.66 4.63
N HIS A 21 12.66 -4.57 5.36
CA HIS A 21 13.66 -4.31 6.39
C HIS A 21 12.97 -3.94 7.68
N PRO A 22 13.59 -4.23 8.85
CA PRO A 22 13.03 -3.77 10.11
C PRO A 22 12.95 -2.25 10.13
N PHE A 23 11.90 -1.75 10.75
CA PHE A 23 11.78 -0.30 10.94
C PHE A 23 11.40 -0.02 12.38
N SER A 24 11.84 1.14 12.86
CA SER A 24 11.56 1.56 14.23
C SER A 24 11.12 3.01 14.21
N GLY A 25 10.56 3.46 15.34
CA GLY A 25 10.06 4.81 15.46
C GLY A 25 8.58 4.79 15.78
N VAL A 26 8.02 5.97 15.94
CA VAL A 26 6.60 6.13 16.26
C VAL A 26 5.92 6.72 15.04
N PHE A 27 4.98 5.96 14.48
CA PHE A 27 4.26 6.36 13.29
C PHE A 27 2.78 6.39 13.58
N ASP A 28 2.09 7.39 13.07
CA ASP A 28 0.63 7.50 13.21
C ASP A 28 -0.09 6.60 12.22
N TRP A 29 0.54 6.36 11.07
CA TRP A 29 -0.05 5.54 10.02
C TRP A 29 1.05 4.84 9.23
N VAL A 30 0.90 3.54 9.04
CA VAL A 30 1.86 2.73 8.28
C VAL A 30 1.19 2.18 7.04
N CYS A 31 1.69 2.56 5.88
CA CYS A 31 1.26 2.02 4.60
C CYS A 31 2.28 0.99 4.15
N LEU A 32 1.85 -0.26 4.03
CA LEU A 32 2.70 -1.35 3.55
C LEU A 32 2.47 -1.53 2.05
N SER A 33 3.55 -1.39 1.27
CA SER A 33 3.51 -1.60 -0.17
C SER A 33 4.49 -2.72 -0.52
N PRO A 34 4.05 -3.98 -0.48
CA PRO A 34 4.96 -5.12 -0.65
C PRO A 34 5.53 -5.19 -2.05
N LYS A 35 6.75 -5.72 -2.16
CA LYS A 35 7.43 -5.97 -3.44
C LYS A 35 7.64 -7.47 -3.61
N ARG A 36 7.44 -7.97 -4.82
CA ARG A 36 7.62 -9.40 -5.07
C ARG A 36 9.07 -9.85 -4.86
N GLN A 37 10.02 -8.99 -5.22
CA GLN A 37 11.45 -9.31 -5.14
C GLN A 37 11.97 -9.33 -3.71
N GLN A 38 11.31 -8.60 -2.82
CA GLN A 38 11.71 -8.51 -1.42
C GLN A 38 10.46 -8.53 -0.56
N PRO A 39 9.96 -9.73 -0.23
CA PRO A 39 8.72 -9.85 0.56
C PRO A 39 8.84 -9.15 1.93
N PRO A 40 7.73 -8.62 2.43
CA PRO A 40 7.74 -7.98 3.75
C PRO A 40 8.08 -8.96 4.86
N LEU A 41 8.66 -8.42 5.94
CA LEU A 41 8.84 -9.17 7.18
C LEU A 41 7.49 -9.36 7.88
N GLU A 42 7.38 -10.41 8.67
CA GLU A 42 6.14 -10.68 9.42
C GLU A 42 5.69 -9.48 10.25
N GLU A 43 6.63 -8.82 10.93
CA GLU A 43 6.27 -7.68 11.78
C GLU A 43 5.66 -6.53 10.98
N ALA A 44 6.03 -6.38 9.70
CA ALA A 44 5.49 -5.32 8.88
C ALA A 44 4.00 -5.55 8.61
N TYR A 45 3.60 -6.79 8.37
CA TYR A 45 2.19 -7.11 8.17
C TYR A 45 1.36 -6.78 9.43
N GLY A 46 1.91 -7.08 10.60
CA GLY A 46 1.22 -6.83 11.85
C GLY A 46 1.06 -5.34 12.17
N ARG A 47 1.93 -4.51 11.65
CA ARG A 47 1.90 -3.06 11.91
C ARG A 47 1.19 -2.25 10.84
N ALA A 48 0.81 -2.85 9.73
CA ALA A 48 0.22 -2.12 8.62
C ALA A 48 -1.18 -1.60 8.95
N ASP A 49 -1.37 -0.32 8.74
CA ASP A 49 -2.69 0.32 8.84
C ASP A 49 -3.38 0.30 7.48
N GLU A 50 -2.60 0.30 6.42
CA GLU A 50 -3.13 0.08 5.08
C GLU A 50 -2.14 -0.76 4.28
N LEU A 51 -2.69 -1.53 3.35
CA LEU A 51 -1.94 -2.35 2.41
C LEU A 51 -2.22 -1.80 1.02
N LYS A 52 -1.16 -1.42 0.32
CA LYS A 52 -1.29 -0.90 -1.05
C LYS A 52 -0.51 -1.81 -1.98
N VAL A 53 -1.21 -2.48 -2.87
CA VAL A 53 -0.61 -3.43 -3.81
C VAL A 53 -0.57 -2.81 -5.20
N ILE A 54 0.64 -2.75 -5.76
CA ILE A 54 0.83 -2.22 -7.12
C ILE A 54 0.46 -3.31 -8.12
N VAL A 55 -0.42 -2.97 -9.05
CA VAL A 55 -0.95 -3.93 -10.04
C VAL A 55 -0.42 -3.60 -11.42
N GLU A 56 0.24 -4.57 -12.03
CA GLU A 56 0.71 -4.48 -13.42
C GLU A 56 -0.14 -5.33 -14.35
N SER A 57 -0.77 -6.37 -13.83
CA SER A 57 -1.61 -7.28 -14.60
C SER A 57 -2.60 -7.98 -13.68
N GLU A 58 -3.54 -8.71 -14.28
CA GLU A 58 -4.55 -9.45 -13.51
C GLU A 58 -3.92 -10.52 -12.61
N ALA A 59 -2.74 -11.03 -12.95
CA ALA A 59 -2.04 -11.99 -12.10
C ALA A 59 -1.72 -11.43 -10.72
N ASP A 60 -1.63 -10.10 -10.61
CA ASP A 60 -1.32 -9.47 -9.34
C ASP A 60 -2.48 -9.48 -8.35
N PHE A 61 -3.71 -9.76 -8.80
CA PHE A 61 -4.85 -9.83 -7.87
C PHE A 61 -4.70 -11.00 -6.90
N GLU A 62 -4.20 -12.14 -7.36
CA GLU A 62 -3.97 -13.27 -6.48
C GLU A 62 -2.89 -12.95 -5.44
N TRP A 63 -1.82 -12.31 -5.90
CA TRP A 63 -0.76 -11.87 -5.02
C TRP A 63 -1.27 -10.86 -3.99
N ALA A 64 -2.14 -9.94 -4.42
CA ALA A 64 -2.76 -8.97 -3.51
C ALA A 64 -3.55 -9.68 -2.42
N GLU A 65 -4.33 -10.70 -2.78
CA GLU A 65 -5.11 -11.44 -1.78
C GLU A 65 -4.21 -12.20 -0.80
N ARG A 66 -3.09 -12.72 -1.26
CA ARG A 66 -2.16 -13.41 -0.37
C ARG A 66 -1.57 -12.45 0.65
N ASN A 67 -1.27 -11.22 0.23
CA ASN A 67 -0.80 -10.20 1.18
C ASN A 67 -1.92 -9.77 2.12
N ALA A 68 -3.13 -9.62 1.60
CA ALA A 68 -4.27 -9.21 2.42
C ALA A 68 -4.58 -10.20 3.53
N ALA A 69 -4.34 -11.49 3.28
CA ALA A 69 -4.56 -12.53 4.28
C ALA A 69 -3.62 -12.41 5.48
N ARG A 70 -2.55 -11.65 5.37
CA ARG A 70 -1.52 -11.53 6.40
C ARG A 70 -1.65 -10.26 7.25
N VAL A 71 -2.44 -9.29 6.83
CA VAL A 71 -2.67 -8.07 7.60
C VAL A 71 -3.89 -8.23 8.48
N SER A 72 -4.07 -7.29 9.44
CA SER A 72 -5.21 -7.37 10.34
C SER A 72 -6.51 -7.07 9.60
N ALA A 73 -7.63 -7.48 10.18
CA ALA A 73 -8.95 -7.22 9.61
C ALA A 73 -9.26 -5.73 9.53
N LYS A 74 -8.58 -4.91 10.32
CA LYS A 74 -8.78 -3.46 10.33
C LYS A 74 -7.94 -2.73 9.29
N CYS A 75 -6.98 -3.42 8.69
CA CYS A 75 -6.10 -2.84 7.70
C CYS A 75 -6.90 -2.48 6.45
N ARG A 76 -6.71 -1.26 5.96
CA ARG A 76 -7.36 -0.82 4.72
C ARG A 76 -6.62 -1.38 3.52
N LEU A 77 -7.37 -1.81 2.51
CA LEU A 77 -6.80 -2.47 1.34
C LEU A 77 -6.95 -1.59 0.10
N TYR A 78 -5.84 -1.37 -0.59
CA TYR A 78 -5.81 -0.56 -1.81
C TYR A 78 -5.08 -1.29 -2.94
N LEU A 79 -5.66 -1.20 -4.14
CA LEU A 79 -4.99 -1.58 -5.38
C LEU A 79 -4.59 -0.29 -6.09
N GLN A 80 -3.36 -0.22 -6.56
CA GLN A 80 -2.87 0.94 -7.28
C GLN A 80 -2.28 0.47 -8.61
N PRO A 81 -2.69 1.07 -9.74
CA PRO A 81 -2.10 0.66 -11.01
C PRO A 81 -0.65 1.10 -11.10
N GLU A 82 0.22 0.24 -11.64
CA GLU A 82 1.56 0.65 -11.98
C GLU A 82 1.45 1.72 -13.05
N TRP A 83 2.18 2.81 -12.89
CA TRP A 83 2.01 4.02 -13.71
C TRP A 83 2.05 3.77 -15.21
N SER A 84 3.04 2.99 -15.68
CA SER A 84 3.27 2.81 -17.11
C SER A 84 2.19 1.98 -17.80
N VAL A 85 1.40 1.21 -17.04
CA VAL A 85 0.35 0.35 -17.59
C VAL A 85 -1.03 0.70 -17.04
N ALA A 86 -1.17 1.86 -16.39
CA ALA A 86 -2.40 2.24 -15.70
C ALA A 86 -3.64 2.16 -16.60
N GLU A 87 -3.57 2.67 -17.81
CA GLU A 87 -4.72 2.64 -18.71
C GLU A 87 -5.14 1.22 -19.07
N ARG A 88 -4.16 0.33 -19.19
CA ARG A 88 -4.44 -1.06 -19.56
C ARG A 88 -5.06 -1.85 -18.42
N VAL A 89 -4.58 -1.65 -17.17
CA VAL A 89 -5.04 -2.48 -16.05
C VAL A 89 -6.24 -1.89 -15.32
N MET A 90 -6.52 -0.60 -15.47
CA MET A 90 -7.60 0.04 -14.72
C MET A 90 -8.96 -0.62 -14.91
N PRO A 91 -9.39 -0.99 -16.13
CA PRO A 91 -10.70 -1.65 -16.26
C PRO A 91 -10.81 -2.93 -15.46
N ALA A 92 -9.76 -3.76 -15.46
CA ALA A 92 -9.76 -5.00 -14.68
C ALA A 92 -9.77 -4.71 -13.17
N MET A 93 -9.03 -3.68 -12.75
CA MET A 93 -9.02 -3.28 -11.34
C MET A 93 -10.38 -2.82 -10.85
N VAL A 94 -11.08 -2.03 -11.67
CA VAL A 94 -12.41 -1.55 -11.33
C VAL A 94 -13.38 -2.72 -11.18
N GLU A 95 -13.36 -3.66 -12.11
CA GLU A 95 -14.21 -4.85 -12.03
C GLU A 95 -13.87 -5.69 -10.81
N TYR A 96 -12.58 -5.85 -10.53
CA TYR A 96 -12.15 -6.62 -9.36
C TYR A 96 -12.63 -5.96 -8.05
N ALA A 97 -12.51 -4.64 -7.94
CA ALA A 97 -12.93 -3.92 -6.75
C ALA A 97 -14.45 -3.99 -6.56
N LYS A 98 -15.21 -3.98 -7.65
CA LYS A 98 -16.66 -4.16 -7.56
C LYS A 98 -17.04 -5.54 -7.03
N ALA A 99 -16.34 -6.57 -7.47
CA ALA A 99 -16.58 -7.93 -7.03
C ALA A 99 -16.04 -8.20 -5.63
N ASN A 100 -15.06 -7.42 -5.19
CA ASN A 100 -14.39 -7.57 -3.89
C ASN A 100 -14.36 -6.21 -3.17
N PRO A 101 -15.50 -5.78 -2.59
CA PRO A 101 -15.64 -4.39 -2.10
C PRO A 101 -14.68 -3.98 -0.99
N ARG A 102 -14.00 -4.92 -0.35
CA ARG A 102 -12.99 -4.56 0.66
C ARG A 102 -11.77 -3.87 0.06
N TRP A 103 -11.58 -3.97 -1.26
CA TRP A 103 -10.50 -3.31 -1.96
C TRP A 103 -10.94 -1.94 -2.47
N ASN A 104 -10.08 -0.95 -2.27
CA ASN A 104 -10.25 0.40 -2.81
C ASN A 104 -9.21 0.62 -3.89
N ILE A 105 -9.44 1.57 -4.75
CA ILE A 105 -8.47 1.91 -5.80
C ILE A 105 -7.76 3.20 -5.40
N SER A 106 -6.43 3.16 -5.44
CA SER A 106 -5.57 4.31 -5.17
C SER A 106 -4.95 4.80 -6.48
N ILE A 107 -4.91 6.11 -6.66
CA ILE A 107 -4.34 6.70 -7.88
C ILE A 107 -3.21 7.65 -7.49
N GLN A 108 -2.10 7.57 -8.22
CA GLN A 108 -0.98 8.49 -8.01
C GLN A 108 -1.25 9.78 -8.78
N THR A 109 -2.10 10.63 -8.22
CA THR A 109 -2.55 11.83 -8.90
C THR A 109 -1.43 12.76 -9.32
N HIS A 110 -0.36 12.86 -8.54
CA HIS A 110 0.76 13.73 -8.89
C HIS A 110 1.39 13.37 -10.23
N LYS A 111 1.42 12.07 -10.58
CA LYS A 111 1.96 11.65 -11.87
C LYS A 111 1.06 12.04 -13.04
N TYR A 112 -0.24 11.93 -12.83
CA TYR A 112 -1.21 12.31 -13.85
C TYR A 112 -1.22 13.81 -14.11
N MET A 113 -0.88 14.58 -13.09
CA MET A 113 -0.83 16.03 -13.17
C MET A 113 0.54 16.57 -13.58
N HIS A 114 1.49 15.68 -13.83
CA HIS A 114 2.87 16.04 -14.19
C HIS A 114 3.57 16.90 -13.15
N ILE A 115 3.26 16.67 -11.88
CA ILE A 115 3.90 17.35 -10.77
C ILE A 115 5.15 16.56 -10.37
N PRO A 116 6.31 17.21 -10.31
CA PRO A 116 7.56 16.52 -9.97
C PRO A 116 7.53 15.91 -8.58
#